data_86cd9903070b6fb0cdd17f7f13e66fb9
#
_entry.id   86cd9903070b6fb0cdd17f7f13e66fb9
#
_cell.length_a   1.000
_cell.length_b   1.000
_cell.length_c   1.000
_cell.angle_alpha   90.00
_cell.angle_beta   90.00
_cell.angle_gamma   90.00
#
_symmetry.space_group_name_H-M   'P 1'
#
loop_
_entity.id
_entity.type
_entity.pdbx_description
1 polymer ?
#
loop_
_entity_poly.entity_id
_entity_poly.type
_entity_poly.pdbx_seq_one_letter_code
_entity_poly.pdbx_strand_id
1 'polypeptide(L)'
;MATVSIPRVIIGPFAGVIVDRFDRKKLILLGDFIRGIGMLFVGYAALNNFLEVWMVIIVAIISGVCSAFFNPAISSVIPDLVSNEDLVKANSAQQMATSMTSLIGSMSGGFIYSILGASIMFIFNGISYISSTISEIFIEIPKTDRKNTKLNLKEDFKEGLKFTFGFRGFVLLLSVAFSLNFLYAMFFLLLKPLFLADSNLGVSKFGVISAFQSIGMIFASILLTKVNIKIEKRANIMLPALILQSVFFFLGVLINKFYIMCICFFIGSFLNTVSNTVSTSAMMLVIPQNMRGKVMSIIFTLSMGIHPIGSLVGGILGDIFYPRTIMIGCFLIGIIGSIPILFSKSTKKVLNYNPKIQKLEDLRS
;
A
#
# COMPACT_ATOMS: atom_id res chain seq x y z
N MET A 1 15.52 -7.65 0.75
CA MET A 1 14.04 -7.54 0.59
C MET A 1 13.29 -8.60 1.40
N ALA A 2 13.52 -9.90 1.21
CA ALA A 2 12.85 -10.96 1.99
C ALA A 2 12.97 -10.80 3.51
N THR A 3 14.16 -10.44 4.00
CA THR A 3 14.48 -10.27 5.43
C THR A 3 13.60 -9.24 6.15
N VAL A 4 13.16 -8.19 5.45
CA VAL A 4 12.23 -7.18 5.99
C VAL A 4 10.77 -7.63 5.83
N SER A 5 10.46 -8.33 4.73
CA SER A 5 9.07 -8.70 4.41
C SER A 5 8.55 -9.87 5.24
N ILE A 6 9.41 -10.87 5.54
CA ILE A 6 9.01 -12.06 6.31
C ILE A 6 8.51 -11.70 7.71
N PRO A 7 9.25 -10.94 8.56
CA PRO A 7 8.75 -10.53 9.88
C PRO A 7 7.44 -9.74 9.78
N ARG A 8 7.32 -8.88 8.78
CA ARG A 8 6.13 -8.07 8.54
C ARG A 8 4.89 -8.90 8.23
N VAL A 9 5.02 -9.96 7.41
CA VAL A 9 3.91 -10.85 7.07
C VAL A 9 3.51 -11.72 8.26
N ILE A 10 4.49 -12.24 9.02
CA ILE A 10 4.23 -13.11 10.18
C ILE A 10 3.59 -12.32 11.33
N ILE A 11 4.12 -11.15 11.66
CA ILE A 11 3.69 -10.34 12.81
C ILE A 11 2.47 -9.47 12.46
N GLY A 12 2.31 -9.09 11.19
CA GLY A 12 1.28 -8.17 10.71
C GLY A 12 -0.12 -8.44 11.26
N PRO A 13 -0.66 -9.68 11.21
CA PRO A 13 -1.99 -9.99 11.71
C PRO A 13 -2.18 -9.69 13.19
N PHE A 14 -1.12 -9.85 13.99
CA PHE A 14 -1.13 -9.62 15.44
C PHE A 14 -0.78 -8.17 15.80
N ALA A 15 -0.02 -7.50 14.94
CA ALA A 15 0.38 -6.11 15.15
C ALA A 15 -0.82 -5.17 15.30
N GLY A 16 -1.90 -5.38 14.53
CA GLY A 16 -3.11 -4.58 14.63
C GLY A 16 -3.81 -4.69 15.99
N VAL A 17 -3.83 -5.89 16.58
CA VAL A 17 -4.38 -6.11 17.92
C VAL A 17 -3.59 -5.31 18.97
N ILE A 18 -2.26 -5.30 18.82
CA ILE A 18 -1.36 -4.55 19.70
C ILE A 18 -1.58 -3.05 19.51
N VAL A 19 -1.67 -2.57 18.25
CA VAL A 19 -1.91 -1.16 17.93
C VAL A 19 -3.23 -0.63 18.52
N ASP A 20 -4.29 -1.44 18.54
CA ASP A 20 -5.57 -1.03 19.11
C ASP A 20 -5.53 -0.92 20.65
N ARG A 21 -4.59 -1.61 21.31
CA ARG A 21 -4.47 -1.64 22.77
C ARG A 21 -3.38 -0.75 23.35
N PHE A 22 -2.31 -0.53 22.59
CA PHE A 22 -1.20 0.31 23.01
C PHE A 22 -1.34 1.75 22.49
N ASP A 23 -0.54 2.64 23.05
CA ASP A 23 -0.46 4.03 22.61
C ASP A 23 0.09 4.10 21.20
N ARG A 24 -0.77 4.46 20.25
CA ARG A 24 -0.41 4.54 18.82
C ARG A 24 0.75 5.49 18.60
N LYS A 25 0.75 6.64 19.29
CA LYS A 25 1.84 7.61 19.24
C LYS A 25 3.16 6.98 19.69
N LYS A 26 3.15 6.27 20.83
CA LYS A 26 4.36 5.61 21.34
C LYS A 26 4.87 4.52 20.39
N LEU A 27 3.98 3.75 19.78
CA LEU A 27 4.36 2.72 18.81
C LEU A 27 5.01 3.32 17.57
N ILE A 28 4.51 4.43 17.05
CA ILE A 28 5.06 5.16 15.91
C ILE A 28 6.45 5.69 16.27
N LEU A 29 6.55 6.46 17.36
CA LEU A 29 7.81 7.05 17.84
C LEU A 29 8.90 6.00 18.11
N LEU A 30 8.58 4.94 18.85
CA LEU A 30 9.53 3.86 19.13
C LEU A 30 9.96 3.12 17.87
N GLY A 31 9.02 2.88 16.94
CA GLY A 31 9.31 2.23 15.67
C GLY A 31 10.31 3.01 14.82
N ASP A 32 10.14 4.32 14.69
CA ASP A 32 11.05 5.17 13.93
C ASP A 32 12.38 5.39 14.66
N PHE A 33 12.35 5.58 15.97
CA PHE A 33 13.56 5.70 16.77
C PHE A 33 14.46 4.46 16.69
N ILE A 34 13.90 3.26 16.87
CA ILE A 34 14.65 2.00 16.79
C ILE A 34 15.23 1.79 15.38
N ARG A 35 14.46 2.07 14.34
CA ARG A 35 14.93 2.01 12.94
C ARG A 35 16.07 3.01 12.70
N GLY A 36 15.91 4.24 13.23
CA GLY A 36 16.92 5.29 13.13
C GLY A 36 18.27 4.87 13.73
N ILE A 37 18.26 4.38 14.97
CA ILE A 37 19.48 3.87 15.63
C ILE A 37 20.08 2.70 14.85
N GLY A 38 19.26 1.73 14.40
CA GLY A 38 19.75 0.59 13.61
C GLY A 38 20.44 1.02 12.32
N MET A 39 19.86 1.98 11.58
CA MET A 39 20.46 2.49 10.34
C MET A 39 21.73 3.30 10.59
N LEU A 40 21.77 4.11 11.66
CA LEU A 40 22.98 4.82 12.07
C LEU A 40 24.10 3.86 12.46
N PHE A 41 23.77 2.78 13.18
CA PHE A 41 24.74 1.74 13.54
C PHE A 41 25.33 1.06 12.31
N VAL A 42 24.50 0.62 11.35
CA VAL A 42 24.96 0.03 10.09
C VAL A 42 25.83 1.00 9.30
N GLY A 43 25.42 2.27 9.20
CA GLY A 43 26.20 3.30 8.52
C GLY A 43 27.55 3.56 9.19
N TYR A 44 27.58 3.63 10.51
CA TYR A 44 28.82 3.77 11.29
C TYR A 44 29.75 2.57 11.13
N ALA A 45 29.20 1.34 11.22
CA ALA A 45 29.96 0.11 11.00
C ALA A 45 30.57 0.05 9.59
N ALA A 46 29.81 0.48 8.58
CA ALA A 46 30.26 0.54 7.19
C ALA A 46 31.39 1.58 6.99
N LEU A 47 31.30 2.75 7.61
CA LEU A 47 32.36 3.79 7.54
C LEU A 47 33.67 3.33 8.16
N ASN A 48 33.61 2.56 9.25
CA ASN A 48 34.78 2.07 9.96
C ASN A 48 35.25 0.68 9.48
N ASN A 49 34.73 0.17 8.36
CA ASN A 49 35.12 -1.09 7.72
C ASN A 49 34.97 -2.35 8.59
N PHE A 50 34.08 -2.35 9.59
CA PHE A 50 33.77 -3.56 10.38
C PHE A 50 32.33 -4.08 10.16
N LEU A 51 31.65 -3.57 9.12
CA LEU A 51 30.31 -4.04 8.79
C LEU A 51 30.31 -5.50 8.33
N GLU A 52 29.54 -6.32 9.03
CA GLU A 52 29.32 -7.71 8.67
C GLU A 52 27.85 -7.94 8.19
N VAL A 53 27.66 -8.97 7.37
CA VAL A 53 26.35 -9.28 6.77
C VAL A 53 25.27 -9.51 7.81
N TRP A 54 25.62 -10.19 8.92
CA TRP A 54 24.66 -10.47 10.00
C TRP A 54 24.13 -9.20 10.68
N MET A 55 24.92 -8.13 10.77
CA MET A 55 24.49 -6.85 11.34
C MET A 55 23.36 -6.24 10.49
N VAL A 56 23.55 -6.25 9.16
CA VAL A 56 22.52 -5.79 8.21
C VAL A 56 21.26 -6.64 8.30
N ILE A 57 21.40 -7.96 8.43
CA ILE A 57 20.27 -8.89 8.58
C ILE A 57 19.48 -8.59 9.85
N ILE A 58 20.14 -8.39 10.97
CA ILE A 58 19.46 -8.08 12.26
C ILE A 58 18.70 -6.76 12.14
N VAL A 59 19.34 -5.69 11.64
CA VAL A 59 18.69 -4.39 11.47
C VAL A 59 17.52 -4.47 10.47
N ALA A 60 17.65 -5.28 9.42
CA ALA A 60 16.56 -5.53 8.47
C ALA A 60 15.37 -6.26 9.11
N ILE A 61 15.62 -7.26 9.96
CA ILE A 61 14.58 -7.97 10.74
C ILE A 61 13.86 -6.98 11.68
N ILE A 62 14.63 -6.21 12.46
CA ILE A 62 14.09 -5.20 13.37
C ILE A 62 13.23 -4.18 12.59
N SER A 63 13.72 -3.68 11.46
CA SER A 63 12.98 -2.77 10.59
C SER A 63 11.69 -3.39 10.07
N GLY A 64 11.70 -4.69 9.74
CA GLY A 64 10.52 -5.45 9.35
C GLY A 64 9.47 -5.54 10.45
N VAL A 65 9.92 -5.85 11.69
CA VAL A 65 9.06 -5.87 12.88
C VAL A 65 8.45 -4.50 13.15
N CYS A 66 9.27 -3.44 13.20
CA CYS A 66 8.78 -2.07 13.40
C CYS A 66 7.76 -1.66 12.32
N SER A 67 8.00 -2.03 11.06
CA SER A 67 7.09 -1.74 9.95
C SER A 67 5.74 -2.47 10.08
N ALA A 68 5.71 -3.66 10.70
CA ALA A 68 4.47 -4.40 10.94
C ALA A 68 3.51 -3.64 11.85
N PHE A 69 4.03 -2.89 12.82
CA PHE A 69 3.23 -2.05 13.73
C PHE A 69 2.93 -0.67 13.15
N PHE A 70 3.88 -0.07 12.44
CA PHE A 70 3.81 1.30 11.94
C PHE A 70 2.62 1.50 10.99
N ASN A 71 2.44 0.63 9.98
CA ASN A 71 1.39 0.82 8.99
C ASN A 71 -0.05 0.73 9.56
N PRO A 72 -0.40 -0.27 10.39
CA PRO A 72 -1.71 -0.29 11.05
C PRO A 72 -1.91 0.89 12.00
N ALA A 73 -0.83 1.35 12.69
CA ALA A 73 -0.90 2.50 13.57
C ALA A 73 -1.26 3.77 12.79
N ILE A 74 -0.54 4.10 11.72
CA ILE A 74 -0.84 5.25 10.85
C ILE A 74 -2.24 5.15 10.28
N SER A 75 -2.62 4.00 9.71
CA SER A 75 -3.96 3.81 9.13
C SER A 75 -5.09 3.97 10.14
N SER A 76 -4.84 3.67 11.42
CA SER A 76 -5.84 3.85 12.47
C SER A 76 -5.86 5.27 13.06
N VAL A 77 -4.78 6.04 12.90
CA VAL A 77 -4.67 7.43 13.38
C VAL A 77 -5.29 8.43 12.41
N ILE A 78 -5.10 8.25 11.09
CA ILE A 78 -5.57 9.19 10.07
C ILE A 78 -7.06 9.58 10.25
N PRO A 79 -8.00 8.65 10.45
CA PRO A 79 -9.42 8.98 10.64
C PRO A 79 -9.71 9.71 11.95
N ASP A 80 -8.79 9.72 12.91
CA ASP A 80 -8.93 10.41 14.18
C ASP A 80 -8.39 11.86 14.12
N LEU A 81 -7.56 12.17 13.10
CA LEU A 81 -6.95 13.48 12.88
C LEU A 81 -7.75 14.38 11.93
N VAL A 82 -8.59 13.82 11.07
CA VAL A 82 -9.31 14.57 10.05
C VAL A 82 -10.80 14.27 10.07
N SER A 83 -11.62 15.18 9.50
CA SER A 83 -13.05 14.94 9.32
C SER A 83 -13.33 13.77 8.36
N ASN A 84 -14.49 13.14 8.50
CA ASN A 84 -14.89 12.03 7.59
C ASN A 84 -14.94 12.46 6.11
N GLU A 85 -15.20 13.72 5.86
CA GLU A 85 -15.24 14.32 4.52
C GLU A 85 -13.83 14.53 3.95
N ASP A 86 -12.83 14.77 4.80
CA ASP A 86 -11.44 15.02 4.42
C ASP A 86 -10.57 13.74 4.35
N LEU A 87 -11.12 12.57 4.68
CA LEU A 87 -10.36 11.30 4.65
C LEU A 87 -9.75 11.01 3.27
N VAL A 88 -10.46 11.34 2.17
CA VAL A 88 -9.92 11.17 0.82
C VAL A 88 -8.72 12.09 0.61
N LYS A 89 -8.80 13.34 1.07
CA LYS A 89 -7.68 14.31 0.95
C LYS A 89 -6.47 13.86 1.76
N ALA A 90 -6.68 13.39 3.01
CA ALA A 90 -5.61 12.91 3.88
C ALA A 90 -4.90 11.68 3.30
N ASN A 91 -5.66 10.67 2.85
CA ASN A 91 -5.09 9.49 2.19
C ASN A 91 -4.41 9.85 0.86
N SER A 92 -4.92 10.84 0.13
CA SER A 92 -4.30 11.33 -1.11
C SER A 92 -2.97 12.02 -0.84
N ALA A 93 -2.89 12.83 0.23
CA ALA A 93 -1.64 13.47 0.64
C ALA A 93 -0.58 12.43 1.02
N GLN A 94 -0.97 11.39 1.76
CA GLN A 94 -0.09 10.27 2.09
C GLN A 94 0.39 9.52 0.83
N GLN A 95 -0.52 9.24 -0.10
CA GLN A 95 -0.18 8.58 -1.36
C GLN A 95 0.74 9.46 -2.24
N MET A 96 0.51 10.78 -2.27
CA MET A 96 1.37 11.72 -2.96
C MET A 96 2.79 11.71 -2.38
N ALA A 97 2.94 11.79 -1.07
CA ALA A 97 4.23 11.72 -0.39
C ALA A 97 4.97 10.41 -0.74
N THR A 98 4.28 9.26 -0.68
CA THR A 98 4.84 7.96 -1.03
C THR A 98 5.29 7.91 -2.50
N SER A 99 4.46 8.41 -3.41
CA SER A 99 4.76 8.40 -4.85
C SER A 99 5.92 9.33 -5.21
N MET A 100 5.98 10.53 -4.60
CA MET A 100 7.09 11.47 -4.79
C MET A 100 8.39 10.91 -4.26
N THR A 101 8.37 10.31 -3.06
CA THR A 101 9.56 9.67 -2.47
C THR A 101 10.05 8.52 -3.34
N SER A 102 9.15 7.69 -3.86
CA SER A 102 9.49 6.59 -4.77
C SER A 102 10.10 7.10 -6.08
N LEU A 103 9.50 8.14 -6.68
CA LEU A 103 10.00 8.73 -7.93
C LEU A 103 11.40 9.34 -7.73
N ILE A 104 11.54 10.21 -6.74
CA ILE A 104 12.82 10.87 -6.44
C ILE A 104 13.88 9.83 -6.05
N GLY A 105 13.53 8.89 -5.18
CA GLY A 105 14.43 7.84 -4.72
C GLY A 105 14.92 6.93 -5.84
N SER A 106 14.04 6.54 -6.78
CA SER A 106 14.44 5.71 -7.92
C SER A 106 15.32 6.46 -8.94
N MET A 107 15.10 7.76 -9.12
CA MET A 107 15.91 8.60 -10.04
C MET A 107 17.27 8.97 -9.44
N SER A 108 17.30 9.31 -8.15
CA SER A 108 18.51 9.83 -7.49
C SER A 108 19.33 8.76 -6.77
N GLY A 109 18.74 7.64 -6.41
CA GLY A 109 19.36 6.62 -5.55
C GLY A 109 20.66 6.07 -6.12
N GLY A 110 20.71 5.73 -7.40
CA GLY A 110 21.92 5.27 -8.07
C GLY A 110 23.02 6.34 -8.15
N PHE A 111 22.64 7.58 -8.44
CA PHE A 111 23.57 8.72 -8.50
C PHE A 111 24.14 9.05 -7.13
N ILE A 112 23.28 9.12 -6.11
CA ILE A 112 23.71 9.36 -4.72
C ILE A 112 24.65 8.24 -4.24
N TYR A 113 24.29 6.97 -4.55
CA TYR A 113 25.14 5.83 -4.21
C TYR A 113 26.54 5.93 -4.84
N SER A 114 26.63 6.34 -6.11
CA SER A 114 27.93 6.46 -6.80
C SER A 114 28.83 7.56 -6.25
N ILE A 115 28.27 8.62 -5.64
CA ILE A 115 29.02 9.74 -5.08
C ILE A 115 29.33 9.52 -3.59
N LEU A 116 28.34 9.10 -2.81
CA LEU A 116 28.42 9.06 -1.36
C LEU A 116 28.68 7.67 -0.79
N GLY A 117 28.47 6.62 -1.59
CA GLY A 117 28.58 5.23 -1.15
C GLY A 117 27.44 4.80 -0.22
N ALA A 118 27.40 3.49 0.07
CA ALA A 118 26.35 2.89 0.90
C ALA A 118 26.35 3.40 2.35
N SER A 119 27.54 3.61 2.93
CA SER A 119 27.71 4.00 4.34
C SER A 119 26.99 5.31 4.66
N ILE A 120 27.19 6.33 3.83
CA ILE A 120 26.55 7.65 4.00
C ILE A 120 25.05 7.55 3.75
N MET A 121 24.60 6.73 2.81
CA MET A 121 23.16 6.51 2.58
C MET A 121 22.47 5.89 3.81
N PHE A 122 23.10 4.95 4.50
CA PHE A 122 22.57 4.39 5.76
C PHE A 122 22.49 5.46 6.84
N ILE A 123 23.52 6.30 6.99
CA ILE A 123 23.52 7.41 7.96
C ILE A 123 22.40 8.41 7.64
N PHE A 124 22.25 8.83 6.38
CA PHE A 124 21.18 9.72 5.95
C PHE A 124 19.80 9.15 6.27
N ASN A 125 19.59 7.86 6.00
CA ASN A 125 18.36 7.18 6.32
C ASN A 125 18.12 7.13 7.84
N GLY A 126 19.13 6.84 8.63
CA GLY A 126 19.06 6.88 10.09
C GLY A 126 18.71 8.26 10.63
N ILE A 127 19.36 9.33 10.14
CA ILE A 127 19.05 10.72 10.50
C ILE A 127 17.61 11.06 10.12
N SER A 128 17.13 10.62 8.95
CA SER A 128 15.74 10.89 8.53
C SER A 128 14.71 10.25 9.47
N TYR A 129 14.94 9.02 9.96
CA TYR A 129 14.09 8.39 10.97
C TYR A 129 14.12 9.11 12.31
N ILE A 130 15.29 9.56 12.78
CA ILE A 130 15.39 10.35 14.02
C ILE A 130 14.68 11.70 13.86
N SER A 131 14.83 12.36 12.72
CA SER A 131 14.14 13.61 12.42
C SER A 131 12.61 13.42 12.36
N SER A 132 12.15 12.29 11.78
CA SER A 132 10.73 11.89 11.82
C SER A 132 10.25 11.76 13.27
N THR A 133 10.97 10.99 14.09
CA THR A 133 10.64 10.79 15.51
C THR A 133 10.53 12.13 16.23
N ILE A 134 11.46 13.07 16.01
CA ILE A 134 11.41 14.40 16.64
C ILE A 134 10.18 15.17 16.19
N SER A 135 9.84 15.17 14.91
CA SER A 135 8.66 15.86 14.38
C SER A 135 7.35 15.25 14.89
N GLU A 136 7.29 13.94 15.03
CA GLU A 136 6.12 13.19 15.51
C GLU A 136 5.82 13.45 16.99
N ILE A 137 6.81 13.84 17.80
CA ILE A 137 6.60 14.24 19.21
C ILE A 137 5.60 15.39 19.32
N PHE A 138 5.61 16.31 18.36
CA PHE A 138 4.74 17.48 18.34
C PHE A 138 3.33 17.21 17.82
N ILE A 139 3.06 16.01 17.25
CA ILE A 139 1.73 15.65 16.75
C ILE A 139 0.85 15.19 17.92
N GLU A 140 -0.28 15.86 18.12
CA GLU A 140 -1.28 15.45 19.10
C GLU A 140 -2.23 14.41 18.47
N ILE A 141 -2.15 13.18 18.97
CA ILE A 141 -3.04 12.09 18.55
C ILE A 141 -4.13 11.93 19.62
N PRO A 142 -5.42 12.03 19.26
CA PRO A 142 -6.52 11.85 20.20
C PRO A 142 -6.43 10.49 20.91
N LYS A 143 -6.62 10.52 22.23
CA LYS A 143 -6.65 9.29 23.02
C LYS A 143 -7.91 8.50 22.68
N THR A 144 -7.74 7.26 22.29
CA THR A 144 -8.85 6.33 22.06
C THR A 144 -9.27 5.71 23.40
N ASP A 145 -10.58 5.59 23.68
CA ASP A 145 -11.09 4.85 24.83
C ASP A 145 -10.67 3.38 24.73
N ARG A 146 -9.75 3.01 25.61
CA ARG A 146 -9.17 1.66 25.61
C ARG A 146 -9.99 0.76 26.50
N LYS A 147 -10.43 -0.36 25.97
CA LYS A 147 -11.00 -1.42 26.80
C LYS A 147 -9.89 -2.03 27.66
N ASN A 148 -10.00 -1.85 28.98
CA ASN A 148 -9.14 -2.49 29.99
C ASN A 148 -9.40 -4.02 30.10
N THR A 149 -9.57 -4.72 28.99
CA THR A 149 -9.75 -6.16 28.95
C THR A 149 -8.41 -6.86 28.80
N LYS A 150 -8.24 -8.01 29.44
CA LYS A 150 -7.02 -8.86 29.31
C LYS A 150 -6.68 -9.10 27.84
N LEU A 151 -5.39 -9.02 27.52
CA LEU A 151 -4.88 -9.23 26.17
C LEU A 151 -5.11 -10.68 25.77
N ASN A 152 -6.03 -10.92 24.85
CA ASN A 152 -6.21 -12.23 24.21
C ASN A 152 -6.03 -12.11 22.71
N LEU A 153 -4.77 -12.21 22.25
CA LEU A 153 -4.41 -12.04 20.84
C LEU A 153 -5.24 -12.92 19.90
N LYS A 154 -5.56 -14.13 20.33
CA LYS A 154 -6.32 -15.10 19.53
C LYS A 154 -7.79 -14.67 19.37
N GLU A 155 -8.43 -14.24 20.45
CA GLU A 155 -9.82 -13.75 20.40
C GLU A 155 -9.93 -12.44 19.65
N ASP A 156 -9.03 -11.50 19.92
CA ASP A 156 -8.97 -10.21 19.25
C ASP A 156 -8.77 -10.36 17.73
N PHE A 157 -7.88 -11.28 17.33
CA PHE A 157 -7.67 -11.60 15.92
C PHE A 157 -8.92 -12.24 15.29
N LYS A 158 -9.56 -13.17 16.00
CA LYS A 158 -10.81 -13.79 15.57
C LYS A 158 -11.94 -12.75 15.44
N GLU A 159 -12.01 -11.78 16.34
CA GLU A 159 -12.97 -10.68 16.28
C GLU A 159 -12.74 -9.83 15.03
N GLY A 160 -11.48 -9.46 14.74
CA GLY A 160 -11.10 -8.74 13.52
C GLY A 160 -11.46 -9.50 12.25
N LEU A 161 -11.21 -10.82 12.21
CA LEU A 161 -11.63 -11.67 11.09
C LEU A 161 -13.15 -11.72 10.96
N LYS A 162 -13.87 -11.91 12.06
CA LYS A 162 -15.34 -11.95 12.06
C LYS A 162 -15.92 -10.63 11.55
N PHE A 163 -15.33 -9.51 11.92
CA PHE A 163 -15.71 -8.20 11.39
C PHE A 163 -15.42 -8.10 9.89
N THR A 164 -14.20 -8.42 9.48
CA THR A 164 -13.74 -8.33 8.08
C THR A 164 -14.60 -9.17 7.14
N PHE A 165 -14.98 -10.35 7.56
CA PHE A 165 -15.80 -11.27 6.76
C PHE A 165 -17.31 -11.19 7.08
N GLY A 166 -17.72 -10.31 8.00
CA GLY A 166 -19.11 -10.16 8.45
C GLY A 166 -20.04 -9.38 7.51
N PHE A 167 -19.47 -8.64 6.54
CA PHE A 167 -20.23 -7.81 5.61
C PHE A 167 -19.98 -8.23 4.17
N ARG A 168 -21.01 -8.66 3.47
CA ARG A 168 -20.91 -9.16 2.08
C ARG A 168 -20.24 -8.15 1.14
N GLY A 169 -20.59 -6.86 1.23
CA GLY A 169 -19.98 -5.82 0.39
C GLY A 169 -18.49 -5.59 0.68
N PHE A 170 -18.08 -5.75 1.95
CA PHE A 170 -16.68 -5.64 2.36
C PHE A 170 -15.87 -6.84 1.85
N VAL A 171 -16.42 -8.06 1.97
CA VAL A 171 -15.79 -9.28 1.45
C VAL A 171 -15.60 -9.21 -0.06
N LEU A 172 -16.60 -8.74 -0.80
CA LEU A 172 -16.51 -8.58 -2.25
C LEU A 172 -15.41 -7.58 -2.65
N LEU A 173 -15.32 -6.43 -1.95
CA LEU A 173 -14.26 -5.45 -2.16
C LEU A 173 -12.87 -6.06 -1.92
N LEU A 174 -12.71 -6.78 -0.81
CA LEU A 174 -11.45 -7.43 -0.46
C LEU A 174 -11.09 -8.54 -1.44
N SER A 175 -12.05 -9.34 -1.88
CA SER A 175 -11.82 -10.43 -2.85
C SER A 175 -11.32 -9.88 -4.19
N VAL A 176 -11.95 -8.80 -4.69
CA VAL A 176 -11.49 -8.15 -5.93
C VAL A 176 -10.13 -7.49 -5.72
N ALA A 177 -9.90 -6.79 -4.60
CA ALA A 177 -8.61 -6.19 -4.28
C ALA A 177 -7.51 -7.25 -4.19
N PHE A 178 -7.77 -8.38 -3.53
CA PHE A 178 -6.85 -9.50 -3.40
C PHE A 178 -6.50 -10.11 -4.77
N SER A 179 -7.51 -10.37 -5.61
CA SER A 179 -7.30 -10.89 -6.97
C SER A 179 -6.50 -9.92 -7.83
N LEU A 180 -6.83 -8.63 -7.79
CA LEU A 180 -6.07 -7.62 -8.54
C LEU A 180 -4.64 -7.49 -8.02
N ASN A 181 -4.38 -7.51 -6.72
CA ASN A 181 -3.03 -7.48 -6.17
C ASN A 181 -2.19 -8.68 -6.62
N PHE A 182 -2.79 -9.87 -6.70
CA PHE A 182 -2.15 -11.06 -7.26
C PHE A 182 -1.75 -10.86 -8.71
N LEU A 183 -2.68 -10.40 -9.55
CA LEU A 183 -2.45 -10.16 -10.98
C LEU A 183 -1.43 -9.03 -11.22
N TYR A 184 -1.49 -7.97 -10.42
CA TYR A 184 -0.50 -6.88 -10.46
C TYR A 184 0.90 -7.32 -10.04
N ALA A 185 1.01 -8.23 -9.07
CA ALA A 185 2.32 -8.79 -8.68
C ALA A 185 2.99 -9.54 -9.85
N MET A 186 2.20 -10.34 -10.60
CA MET A 186 2.66 -10.98 -11.83
C MET A 186 3.07 -9.94 -12.89
N PHE A 187 2.20 -8.95 -13.13
CA PHE A 187 2.44 -7.89 -14.11
C PHE A 187 3.73 -7.11 -13.82
N PHE A 188 3.93 -6.63 -12.58
CA PHE A 188 5.12 -5.84 -12.22
C PHE A 188 6.41 -6.67 -12.31
N LEU A 189 6.36 -7.97 -11.97
CA LEU A 189 7.50 -8.86 -12.16
C LEU A 189 7.88 -8.98 -13.63
N LEU A 190 6.91 -9.14 -14.51
CA LEU A 190 7.12 -9.40 -15.96
C LEU A 190 7.39 -8.13 -16.76
N LEU A 191 7.10 -6.95 -16.21
CA LEU A 191 7.27 -5.69 -16.92
C LEU A 191 8.73 -5.44 -17.33
N LYS A 192 9.69 -5.65 -16.43
CA LYS A 192 11.10 -5.45 -16.71
C LYS A 192 11.64 -6.49 -17.73
N PRO A 193 11.38 -7.79 -17.60
CA PRO A 193 11.70 -8.79 -18.63
C PRO A 193 11.13 -8.46 -20.01
N LEU A 194 9.89 -7.98 -20.09
CA LEU A 194 9.30 -7.54 -21.37
C LEU A 194 10.16 -6.49 -22.07
N PHE A 195 10.63 -5.48 -21.31
CA PHE A 195 11.46 -4.41 -21.89
C PHE A 195 12.87 -4.86 -22.24
N LEU A 196 13.40 -5.89 -21.57
CA LEU A 196 14.71 -6.46 -21.89
C LEU A 196 14.65 -7.42 -23.08
N ALA A 197 13.54 -8.12 -23.26
CA ALA A 197 13.35 -9.10 -24.34
C ALA A 197 13.01 -8.44 -25.69
N ASP A 198 12.42 -7.25 -25.69
CA ASP A 198 12.05 -6.53 -26.92
C ASP A 198 13.14 -5.53 -27.29
N SER A 199 13.83 -5.79 -28.42
CA SER A 199 14.92 -4.94 -28.93
C SER A 199 14.51 -3.48 -29.18
N ASN A 200 13.21 -3.24 -29.43
CA ASN A 200 12.68 -1.89 -29.64
C ASN A 200 12.40 -1.13 -28.35
N LEU A 201 12.41 -1.80 -27.17
CA LEU A 201 12.07 -1.18 -25.88
C LEU A 201 13.33 -0.82 -25.08
N GLY A 202 14.02 -1.77 -24.52
CA GLY A 202 15.26 -1.56 -23.76
C GLY A 202 15.07 -0.93 -22.36
N VAL A 203 16.15 -0.90 -21.58
CA VAL A 203 16.15 -0.45 -20.17
C VAL A 203 15.75 1.03 -20.01
N SER A 204 16.20 1.88 -20.94
CA SER A 204 15.88 3.31 -20.88
C SER A 204 14.38 3.58 -20.99
N LYS A 205 13.69 2.87 -21.88
CA LYS A 205 12.24 3.00 -22.03
C LYS A 205 11.45 2.43 -20.84
N PHE A 206 12.00 1.40 -20.17
CA PHE A 206 11.45 0.92 -18.90
C PHE A 206 11.48 2.03 -17.83
N GLY A 207 12.57 2.78 -17.73
CA GLY A 207 12.66 3.94 -16.82
C GLY A 207 11.61 5.00 -17.14
N VAL A 208 11.42 5.33 -18.43
CA VAL A 208 10.42 6.31 -18.87
C VAL A 208 9.00 5.86 -18.50
N ILE A 209 8.63 4.60 -18.76
CA ILE A 209 7.30 4.09 -18.37
C ILE A 209 7.07 4.16 -16.86
N SER A 210 8.08 3.79 -16.06
CA SER A 210 8.00 3.87 -14.60
C SER A 210 7.81 5.33 -14.14
N ALA A 211 8.44 6.29 -14.81
CA ALA A 211 8.22 7.71 -14.56
C ALA A 211 6.78 8.14 -14.90
N PHE A 212 6.25 7.74 -16.05
CA PHE A 212 4.86 8.05 -16.43
C PHE A 212 3.83 7.46 -15.45
N GLN A 213 4.07 6.23 -14.94
CA GLN A 213 3.25 5.66 -13.87
C GLN A 213 3.29 6.51 -12.60
N SER A 214 4.48 6.89 -12.14
CA SER A 214 4.65 7.71 -10.93
C SER A 214 4.00 9.10 -11.10
N ILE A 215 4.16 9.74 -12.25
CA ILE A 215 3.53 11.03 -12.56
C ILE A 215 2.00 10.87 -12.54
N GLY A 216 1.45 9.80 -13.09
CA GLY A 216 0.01 9.50 -13.02
C GLY A 216 -0.50 9.40 -11.58
N MET A 217 0.24 8.68 -10.71
CA MET A 217 -0.08 8.57 -9.28
C MET A 217 -0.04 9.92 -8.57
N ILE A 218 0.99 10.73 -8.82
CA ILE A 218 1.13 12.07 -8.23
C ILE A 218 -0.02 12.99 -8.69
N PHE A 219 -0.33 12.97 -9.98
CA PHE A 219 -1.43 13.80 -10.54
C PHE A 219 -2.78 13.44 -9.92
N ALA A 220 -3.08 12.13 -9.78
CA ALA A 220 -4.28 11.66 -9.09
C ALA A 220 -4.33 12.15 -7.64
N SER A 221 -3.22 12.04 -6.92
CA SER A 221 -3.12 12.45 -5.53
C SER A 221 -3.33 13.95 -5.35
N ILE A 222 -2.71 14.78 -6.20
CA ILE A 222 -2.92 16.26 -6.21
C ILE A 222 -4.39 16.59 -6.50
N LEU A 223 -5.02 15.91 -7.47
CA LEU A 223 -6.43 16.14 -7.76
C LEU A 223 -7.32 15.81 -6.58
N LEU A 224 -7.09 14.64 -5.96
CA LEU A 224 -7.89 14.16 -4.82
C LEU A 224 -7.70 15.00 -3.55
N THR A 225 -6.56 15.67 -3.36
CA THR A 225 -6.38 16.62 -2.25
C THR A 225 -7.18 17.91 -2.44
N LYS A 226 -7.41 18.32 -3.70
CA LYS A 226 -8.15 19.54 -4.02
C LYS A 226 -9.67 19.32 -4.15
N VAL A 227 -10.09 18.11 -4.54
CA VAL A 227 -11.50 17.80 -4.79
C VAL A 227 -12.15 17.22 -3.55
N ASN A 228 -13.25 17.80 -3.11
CA ASN A 228 -14.05 17.24 -2.02
C ASN A 228 -15.04 16.21 -2.57
N ILE A 229 -14.70 14.90 -2.43
CA ILE A 229 -15.58 13.82 -2.87
C ILE A 229 -16.62 13.54 -1.78
N LYS A 230 -17.87 13.91 -2.05
CA LYS A 230 -19.00 13.59 -1.17
C LYS A 230 -19.08 12.08 -0.92
N ILE A 231 -19.43 11.68 0.31
CA ILE A 231 -19.47 10.27 0.72
C ILE A 231 -20.39 9.46 -0.20
N GLU A 232 -21.56 10.02 -0.57
CA GLU A 232 -22.57 9.35 -1.41
C GLU A 232 -22.11 9.11 -2.87
N LYS A 233 -21.06 9.78 -3.31
CA LYS A 233 -20.51 9.67 -4.68
C LYS A 233 -19.28 8.77 -4.77
N ARG A 234 -18.77 8.26 -3.66
CA ARG A 234 -17.54 7.46 -3.62
C ARG A 234 -17.62 6.21 -4.47
N ALA A 235 -18.73 5.47 -4.38
CA ALA A 235 -18.96 4.27 -5.21
C ALA A 235 -18.96 4.59 -6.71
N ASN A 236 -19.58 5.70 -7.11
CA ASN A 236 -19.69 6.10 -8.50
C ASN A 236 -18.34 6.55 -9.11
N ILE A 237 -17.38 6.90 -8.29
CA ILE A 237 -16.02 7.28 -8.74
C ILE A 237 -15.10 6.06 -8.68
N MET A 238 -15.11 5.32 -7.56
CA MET A 238 -14.20 4.21 -7.30
C MET A 238 -14.45 3.03 -8.25
N LEU A 239 -15.72 2.62 -8.43
CA LEU A 239 -16.03 1.42 -9.20
C LEU A 239 -15.67 1.54 -10.70
N PRO A 240 -16.01 2.63 -11.42
CA PRO A 240 -15.52 2.81 -12.78
C PRO A 240 -14.00 2.94 -12.85
N ALA A 241 -13.37 3.66 -11.91
CA ALA A 241 -11.91 3.81 -11.88
C ALA A 241 -11.22 2.45 -11.73
N LEU A 242 -11.76 1.54 -10.91
CA LEU A 242 -11.25 0.19 -10.71
C LEU A 242 -11.21 -0.64 -12.01
N ILE A 243 -12.20 -0.50 -12.87
CA ILE A 243 -12.25 -1.25 -14.14
C ILE A 243 -11.42 -0.54 -15.21
N LEU A 244 -11.59 0.76 -15.36
CA LEU A 244 -10.89 1.52 -16.37
C LEU A 244 -9.37 1.46 -16.18
N GLN A 245 -8.85 1.42 -14.94
CA GLN A 245 -7.40 1.22 -14.73
C GLN A 245 -6.90 -0.08 -15.41
N SER A 246 -7.63 -1.18 -15.23
CA SER A 246 -7.27 -2.47 -15.83
C SER A 246 -7.39 -2.44 -17.35
N VAL A 247 -8.40 -1.73 -17.89
CA VAL A 247 -8.56 -1.51 -19.34
C VAL A 247 -7.38 -0.72 -19.92
N PHE A 248 -6.96 0.37 -19.25
CA PHE A 248 -5.84 1.16 -19.75
C PHE A 248 -4.51 0.40 -19.66
N PHE A 249 -4.25 -0.34 -18.59
CA PHE A 249 -3.08 -1.20 -18.52
C PHE A 249 -3.11 -2.29 -19.59
N PHE A 250 -4.28 -2.92 -19.81
CA PHE A 250 -4.47 -3.89 -20.90
C PHE A 250 -4.15 -3.30 -22.27
N LEU A 251 -4.73 -2.15 -22.60
CA LEU A 251 -4.48 -1.43 -23.85
C LEU A 251 -3.00 -1.05 -24.02
N GLY A 252 -2.36 -0.60 -22.93
CA GLY A 252 -0.94 -0.27 -22.94
C GLY A 252 -0.04 -1.47 -23.25
N VAL A 253 -0.39 -2.66 -22.77
CA VAL A 253 0.35 -3.89 -23.09
C VAL A 253 0.00 -4.44 -24.47
N LEU A 254 -1.28 -4.32 -24.90
CA LEU A 254 -1.77 -4.82 -26.18
C LEU A 254 -1.18 -4.05 -27.37
N ILE A 255 -1.18 -2.72 -27.27
CA ILE A 255 -0.73 -1.84 -28.36
C ILE A 255 0.79 -1.69 -28.28
N ASN A 256 1.49 -2.31 -29.24
CA ASN A 256 2.96 -2.32 -29.28
C ASN A 256 3.55 -0.99 -29.79
N LYS A 257 3.08 0.15 -29.27
CA LYS A 257 3.62 1.48 -29.56
C LYS A 257 4.00 2.18 -28.26
N PHE A 258 5.29 2.45 -28.09
CA PHE A 258 5.86 2.96 -26.85
C PHE A 258 5.13 4.22 -26.30
N TYR A 259 4.84 5.22 -27.15
CA TYR A 259 4.16 6.43 -26.69
C TYR A 259 2.73 6.20 -26.21
N ILE A 260 2.00 5.28 -26.89
CA ILE A 260 0.64 4.90 -26.44
C ILE A 260 0.73 4.15 -25.12
N MET A 261 1.72 3.27 -24.96
CA MET A 261 1.99 2.57 -23.73
C MET A 261 2.24 3.55 -22.57
N CYS A 262 3.04 4.61 -22.78
CA CYS A 262 3.28 5.65 -21.76
C CYS A 262 1.97 6.34 -21.33
N ILE A 263 1.13 6.74 -22.27
CA ILE A 263 -0.16 7.39 -21.99
C ILE A 263 -1.10 6.45 -21.26
N CYS A 264 -1.21 5.20 -21.70
CA CYS A 264 -2.05 4.18 -21.06
C CYS A 264 -1.60 3.90 -19.65
N PHE A 265 -0.30 3.78 -19.40
CA PHE A 265 0.25 3.52 -18.06
C PHE A 265 0.11 4.73 -17.14
N PHE A 266 0.21 5.95 -17.66
CA PHE A 266 -0.11 7.17 -16.91
C PHE A 266 -1.57 7.16 -16.46
N ILE A 267 -2.52 6.98 -17.39
CA ILE A 267 -3.96 6.97 -17.08
C ILE A 267 -4.32 5.79 -16.17
N GLY A 268 -3.77 4.60 -16.43
CA GLY A 268 -3.97 3.42 -15.61
C GLY A 268 -3.53 3.65 -14.16
N SER A 269 -2.34 4.22 -13.94
CA SER A 269 -1.80 4.53 -12.60
C SER A 269 -2.57 5.67 -11.93
N PHE A 270 -3.03 6.67 -12.68
CA PHE A 270 -3.93 7.71 -12.19
C PHE A 270 -5.22 7.10 -11.62
N LEU A 271 -5.90 6.27 -12.40
CA LEU A 271 -7.15 5.61 -12.00
C LEU A 271 -6.94 4.62 -10.85
N ASN A 272 -5.81 3.91 -10.83
CA ASN A 272 -5.43 3.03 -9.73
C ASN A 272 -5.34 3.80 -8.41
N THR A 273 -4.68 4.94 -8.42
CA THR A 273 -4.56 5.80 -7.24
C THR A 273 -5.92 6.32 -6.78
N VAL A 274 -6.77 6.76 -7.71
CA VAL A 274 -8.14 7.19 -7.40
C VAL A 274 -8.92 6.06 -6.72
N SER A 275 -8.92 4.88 -7.33
CA SER A 275 -9.66 3.71 -6.83
C SER A 275 -9.17 3.30 -5.44
N ASN A 276 -7.86 3.16 -5.25
CA ASN A 276 -7.27 2.74 -3.96
C ASN A 276 -7.53 3.76 -2.85
N THR A 277 -7.33 5.06 -3.13
CA THR A 277 -7.50 6.12 -2.14
C THR A 277 -8.96 6.25 -1.67
N VAL A 278 -9.90 6.21 -2.61
CA VAL A 278 -11.33 6.30 -2.28
C VAL A 278 -11.80 5.04 -1.54
N SER A 279 -11.35 3.85 -1.97
CA SER A 279 -11.65 2.57 -1.31
C SER A 279 -11.14 2.54 0.13
N THR A 280 -9.86 2.89 0.35
CA THR A 280 -9.25 2.93 1.69
C THR A 280 -9.99 3.91 2.59
N SER A 281 -10.33 5.10 2.09
CA SER A 281 -11.07 6.11 2.84
C SER A 281 -12.48 5.64 3.22
N ALA A 282 -13.15 4.92 2.33
CA ALA A 282 -14.46 4.34 2.62
C ALA A 282 -14.37 3.22 3.67
N MET A 283 -13.38 2.32 3.54
CA MET A 283 -13.16 1.23 4.51
C MET A 283 -12.87 1.78 5.91
N MET A 284 -12.10 2.86 6.03
CA MET A 284 -11.79 3.51 7.31
C MET A 284 -13.05 4.03 8.03
N LEU A 285 -14.09 4.45 7.30
CA LEU A 285 -15.35 4.88 7.88
C LEU A 285 -16.21 3.73 8.40
N VAL A 286 -16.17 2.59 7.73
CA VAL A 286 -16.95 1.39 8.11
C VAL A 286 -16.37 0.74 9.37
N ILE A 287 -15.05 0.83 9.57
CA ILE A 287 -14.36 0.16 10.67
C ILE A 287 -14.47 1.01 11.95
N PRO A 288 -15.07 0.47 13.04
CA PRO A 288 -15.11 1.17 14.33
C PRO A 288 -13.72 1.49 14.85
N GLN A 289 -13.59 2.62 15.56
CA GLN A 289 -12.31 3.13 16.05
C GLN A 289 -11.53 2.11 16.89
N ASN A 290 -12.22 1.35 17.74
CA ASN A 290 -11.62 0.32 18.60
C ASN A 290 -11.19 -0.96 17.88
N MET A 291 -11.47 -1.10 16.58
CA MET A 291 -11.13 -2.27 15.76
C MET A 291 -10.27 -1.91 14.55
N ARG A 292 -9.95 -0.63 14.34
CA ARG A 292 -9.23 -0.17 13.13
C ARG A 292 -7.88 -0.85 12.96
N GLY A 293 -7.08 -0.93 14.01
CA GLY A 293 -5.78 -1.60 13.97
C GLY A 293 -5.90 -3.07 13.60
N LYS A 294 -6.81 -3.82 14.28
CA LYS A 294 -7.06 -5.24 14.01
C LYS A 294 -7.47 -5.48 12.56
N VAL A 295 -8.47 -4.76 12.08
CA VAL A 295 -9.04 -4.96 10.73
C VAL A 295 -8.07 -4.48 9.65
N MET A 296 -7.45 -3.30 9.82
CA MET A 296 -6.50 -2.78 8.84
C MET A 296 -5.24 -3.65 8.75
N SER A 297 -4.75 -4.24 9.85
CA SER A 297 -3.62 -5.16 9.79
C SER A 297 -3.95 -6.46 9.05
N ILE A 298 -5.17 -7.00 9.24
CA ILE A 298 -5.65 -8.17 8.51
C ILE A 298 -5.71 -7.87 7.01
N ILE A 299 -6.35 -6.75 6.63
CA ILE A 299 -6.43 -6.31 5.22
C ILE A 299 -5.03 -6.15 4.62
N PHE A 300 -4.14 -5.49 5.35
CA PHE A 300 -2.77 -5.26 4.90
C PHE A 300 -1.99 -6.56 4.73
N THR A 301 -2.09 -7.47 5.70
CA THR A 301 -1.41 -8.78 5.64
C THR A 301 -1.92 -9.63 4.49
N LEU A 302 -3.24 -9.67 4.27
CA LEU A 302 -3.83 -10.36 3.12
C LEU A 302 -3.34 -9.73 1.80
N SER A 303 -3.34 -8.41 1.70
CA SER A 303 -2.90 -7.70 0.50
C SER A 303 -1.41 -7.87 0.20
N MET A 304 -0.56 -7.83 1.24
CA MET A 304 0.89 -7.98 1.06
C MET A 304 1.32 -9.45 0.91
N GLY A 305 0.63 -10.37 1.60
CA GLY A 305 0.94 -11.79 1.55
C GLY A 305 0.71 -12.44 0.19
N ILE A 306 -0.16 -11.87 -0.65
CA ILE A 306 -0.44 -12.37 -1.99
C ILE A 306 0.63 -12.00 -3.01
N HIS A 307 1.38 -10.90 -2.80
CA HIS A 307 2.39 -10.44 -3.73
C HIS A 307 3.52 -11.45 -4.01
N PRO A 308 4.15 -12.10 -3.00
CA PRO A 308 5.15 -13.13 -3.26
C PRO A 308 4.61 -14.30 -4.08
N ILE A 309 3.35 -14.72 -3.80
CA ILE A 309 2.70 -15.81 -4.52
C ILE A 309 2.44 -15.42 -5.98
N GLY A 310 1.91 -14.23 -6.21
CA GLY A 310 1.71 -13.69 -7.56
C GLY A 310 3.02 -13.57 -8.33
N SER A 311 4.08 -13.07 -7.68
CA SER A 311 5.40 -12.97 -8.30
C SER A 311 5.99 -14.34 -8.64
N LEU A 312 5.84 -15.34 -7.76
CA LEU A 312 6.31 -16.70 -8.01
C LEU A 312 5.58 -17.34 -9.21
N VAL A 313 4.25 -17.24 -9.23
CA VAL A 313 3.44 -17.75 -10.36
C VAL A 313 3.77 -17.00 -11.65
N GLY A 314 3.94 -15.67 -11.57
CA GLY A 314 4.35 -14.84 -12.70
C GLY A 314 5.73 -15.23 -13.25
N GLY A 315 6.68 -15.57 -12.37
CA GLY A 315 8.00 -16.06 -12.75
C GLY A 315 7.94 -17.40 -13.50
N ILE A 316 7.26 -18.39 -12.90
CA ILE A 316 7.09 -19.74 -13.53
C ILE A 316 6.40 -19.63 -14.89
N LEU A 317 5.34 -18.84 -14.99
CA LEU A 317 4.65 -18.63 -16.27
C LEU A 317 5.53 -17.87 -17.26
N GLY A 318 6.34 -16.92 -16.79
CA GLY A 318 7.27 -16.14 -17.61
C GLY A 318 8.40 -16.95 -18.24
N ASP A 319 8.76 -18.09 -17.63
CA ASP A 319 9.71 -19.06 -18.19
C ASP A 319 9.09 -19.90 -19.32
N ILE A 320 7.75 -20.04 -19.33
CA ILE A 320 7.03 -20.90 -20.30
C ILE A 320 6.43 -20.05 -21.44
N PHE A 321 5.89 -18.88 -21.11
CA PHE A 321 5.17 -18.04 -22.07
C PHE A 321 5.84 -16.67 -22.21
N TYR A 322 5.65 -16.04 -23.35
CA TYR A 322 6.15 -14.70 -23.59
C TYR A 322 5.50 -13.69 -22.59
N PRO A 323 6.28 -12.83 -21.93
CA PRO A 323 5.79 -11.95 -20.85
C PRO A 323 4.54 -11.15 -21.20
N ARG A 324 4.45 -10.62 -22.43
CA ARG A 324 3.30 -9.84 -22.90
C ARG A 324 2.00 -10.64 -22.89
N THR A 325 2.03 -11.91 -23.28
CA THR A 325 0.84 -12.78 -23.30
C THR A 325 0.27 -12.97 -21.91
N ILE A 326 1.14 -13.18 -20.91
CA ILE A 326 0.73 -13.34 -19.51
C ILE A 326 0.12 -12.03 -18.99
N MET A 327 0.77 -10.90 -19.28
CA MET A 327 0.29 -9.58 -18.84
C MET A 327 -1.09 -9.25 -19.42
N ILE A 328 -1.33 -9.56 -20.71
CA ILE A 328 -2.65 -9.44 -21.35
C ILE A 328 -3.67 -10.30 -20.62
N GLY A 329 -3.34 -11.57 -20.34
CA GLY A 329 -4.20 -12.49 -19.60
C GLY A 329 -4.54 -11.98 -18.20
N CYS A 330 -3.56 -11.45 -17.45
CA CYS A 330 -3.76 -10.87 -16.14
C CYS A 330 -4.80 -9.73 -16.18
N PHE A 331 -4.69 -8.80 -17.13
CA PHE A 331 -5.63 -7.69 -17.21
C PHE A 331 -7.01 -8.12 -17.71
N LEU A 332 -7.11 -9.06 -18.61
CA LEU A 332 -8.41 -9.63 -19.04
C LEU A 332 -9.13 -10.28 -17.84
N ILE A 333 -8.43 -11.11 -17.07
CA ILE A 333 -8.97 -11.74 -15.87
C ILE A 333 -9.37 -10.66 -14.85
N GLY A 334 -8.54 -9.63 -14.67
CA GLY A 334 -8.81 -8.50 -13.78
C GLY A 334 -10.05 -7.71 -14.17
N ILE A 335 -10.25 -7.42 -15.47
CA ILE A 335 -11.44 -6.75 -16.00
C ILE A 335 -12.67 -7.61 -15.75
N ILE A 336 -12.67 -8.86 -16.22
CA ILE A 336 -13.82 -9.77 -16.10
C ILE A 336 -14.18 -9.98 -14.63
N GLY A 337 -13.20 -10.26 -13.77
CA GLY A 337 -13.38 -10.47 -12.34
C GLY A 337 -13.89 -9.25 -11.57
N SER A 338 -13.67 -8.05 -12.12
CA SER A 338 -14.12 -6.80 -11.50
C SER A 338 -15.52 -6.36 -11.96
N ILE A 339 -16.05 -6.88 -13.06
CA ILE A 339 -17.38 -6.51 -13.57
C ILE A 339 -18.52 -6.73 -12.55
N PRO A 340 -18.60 -7.87 -11.84
CA PRO A 340 -19.72 -8.14 -10.92
C PRO A 340 -19.82 -7.10 -9.78
N ILE A 341 -18.70 -6.48 -9.38
CA ILE A 341 -18.70 -5.52 -8.28
C ILE A 341 -19.44 -4.22 -8.63
N LEU A 342 -19.50 -3.85 -9.93
CA LEU A 342 -20.26 -2.68 -10.40
C LEU A 342 -21.75 -2.77 -10.07
N PHE A 343 -22.29 -3.98 -10.14
CA PHE A 343 -23.72 -4.24 -9.95
C PHE A 343 -24.05 -4.60 -8.49
N SER A 344 -23.04 -4.77 -7.63
CA SER A 344 -23.23 -5.13 -6.23
C SER A 344 -23.78 -3.97 -5.41
N LYS A 345 -25.06 -4.07 -5.01
CA LYS A 345 -25.71 -3.13 -4.10
C LYS A 345 -25.00 -3.08 -2.73
N SER A 346 -24.58 -4.25 -2.21
CA SER A 346 -23.86 -4.35 -0.92
C SER A 346 -22.54 -3.61 -0.94
N THR A 347 -21.79 -3.67 -2.05
CA THR A 347 -20.52 -2.92 -2.20
C THR A 347 -20.76 -1.42 -2.25
N LYS A 348 -21.79 -0.96 -2.99
CA LYS A 348 -22.15 0.47 -3.05
C LYS A 348 -22.56 0.99 -1.67
N LYS A 349 -23.30 0.22 -0.87
CA LYS A 349 -23.64 0.57 0.52
C LYS A 349 -22.39 0.77 1.37
N VAL A 350 -21.41 -0.13 1.28
CA VAL A 350 -20.13 -0.03 2.02
C VAL A 350 -19.33 1.21 1.59
N LEU A 351 -19.20 1.45 0.30
CA LEU A 351 -18.43 2.58 -0.22
C LEU A 351 -19.04 3.95 0.11
N ASN A 352 -20.37 4.01 0.16
CA ASN A 352 -21.13 5.23 0.44
C ASN A 352 -21.60 5.31 1.90
N TYR A 353 -21.05 4.47 2.80
CA TYR A 353 -21.42 4.45 4.21
C TYR A 353 -21.11 5.77 4.90
N ASN A 354 -22.13 6.36 5.52
CA ASN A 354 -22.01 7.57 6.30
C ASN A 354 -22.40 7.30 7.77
N PRO A 355 -21.43 7.27 8.71
CA PRO A 355 -21.71 6.95 10.11
C PRO A 355 -22.55 8.03 10.83
N LYS A 356 -22.75 9.22 10.23
CA LYS A 356 -23.62 10.27 10.77
C LYS A 356 -25.12 9.97 10.54
N ILE A 357 -25.44 9.15 9.56
CA ILE A 357 -26.82 8.94 9.07
C ILE A 357 -27.23 7.47 9.16
N GLN A 358 -26.30 6.53 9.05
CA GLN A 358 -26.55 5.09 8.90
C GLN A 358 -25.94 4.30 10.06
N LYS A 359 -26.60 3.22 10.47
CA LYS A 359 -26.07 2.26 11.42
C LYS A 359 -25.24 1.19 10.69
N LEU A 360 -24.23 0.64 11.37
CA LEU A 360 -23.37 -0.40 10.81
C LEU A 360 -24.16 -1.68 10.44
N GLU A 361 -25.25 -1.94 11.14
CA GLU A 361 -26.14 -3.08 10.91
C GLU A 361 -26.83 -3.04 9.54
N ASP A 362 -27.06 -1.84 8.99
CA ASP A 362 -27.67 -1.63 7.67
C ASP A 362 -26.77 -2.16 6.52
N LEU A 363 -25.50 -2.42 6.80
CA LEU A 363 -24.55 -3.00 5.84
C LEU A 363 -24.63 -4.53 5.75
N ARG A 364 -25.33 -5.19 6.70
CA ARG A 364 -25.48 -6.66 6.71
C ARG A 364 -26.59 -7.16 5.80
N SER A 365 -27.47 -6.28 5.37
CA SER A 365 -28.63 -6.58 4.49
C SER A 365 -28.27 -6.63 3.00
#